data_11875ea26977f72242639f0730b3bb4d
#
_entry.id   11875ea26977f72242639f0730b3bb4d
#
_cell.length_a   1.000
_cell.length_b   1.000
_cell.length_c   1.000
_cell.angle_alpha   90.00
_cell.angle_beta   90.00
_cell.angle_gamma   90.00
#
_symmetry.space_group_name_H-M   'P 1'
#
loop_
_entity.id
_entity.type
_entity.pdbx_description
1 polymer ?
#
loop_
_entity_poly.entity_id
_entity_poly.type
_entity_poly.pdbx_seq_one_letter_code
_entity_poly.pdbx_strand_id
1 'polypeptide(L)'
;LYTIEHFYTEDGVLPEEAASTGDFASRAEWFQKAGIAGNNREDIIKLCVNREPRFYAWMAFDGGDYGSKLLKASSGDAGSPCVLNMKTAAGHGYDLTRSPRNYNVTGFMTQKYVNPTAQFVFDGGAFQAGDTKPIPLIRLAELYLNLAECQANVGGANLANALANLKEVRDRAGVPTTTTVPEQSKLIEMIHNERFIEFWNEGHRYHDVRRWAEGQKYFGAKREGLNAMVKDVPFEKFNVRTTIDQPFRWNDRLYLAPIQ
;
A
#
# COMPACT_ATOMS: atom_id res chain seq x y z
N LEU A 1 7.10 0.96 -5.16
CA LEU A 1 7.76 1.29 -3.89
C LEU A 1 7.18 2.53 -3.23
N TYR A 2 6.92 3.59 -3.97
CA TYR A 2 6.38 4.83 -3.40
C TYR A 2 5.23 4.59 -2.40
N THR A 3 4.21 3.82 -2.76
CA THR A 3 3.10 3.49 -1.87
C THR A 3 3.55 2.73 -0.62
N ILE A 4 4.45 1.78 -0.77
CA ILE A 4 4.98 0.97 0.32
C ILE A 4 5.69 1.84 1.37
N GLU A 5 6.42 2.84 0.91
CA GLU A 5 7.16 3.78 1.75
C GLU A 5 6.27 4.80 2.47
N HIS A 6 5.00 4.94 2.05
CA HIS A 6 4.03 5.87 2.63
C HIS A 6 3.05 5.23 3.63
N PHE A 7 2.97 3.89 3.69
CA PHE A 7 2.36 3.23 4.84
C PHE A 7 3.20 3.50 6.08
N TYR A 8 2.56 3.57 7.24
CA TYR A 8 3.27 3.84 8.49
C TYR A 8 3.96 2.57 9.04
N THR A 9 4.92 2.78 9.92
CA THR A 9 5.41 1.75 10.85
C THR A 9 4.34 1.45 11.91
N GLU A 10 4.55 0.43 12.72
CA GLU A 10 3.66 0.12 13.85
C GLU A 10 3.57 1.25 14.87
N ASP A 11 4.59 2.13 14.95
CA ASP A 11 4.62 3.32 15.80
C ASP A 11 3.91 4.54 15.19
N GLY A 12 3.35 4.39 14.00
CA GLY A 12 2.54 5.42 13.34
C GLY A 12 3.34 6.55 12.68
N VAL A 13 4.62 6.33 12.40
CA VAL A 13 5.49 7.27 11.66
C VAL A 13 5.90 6.67 10.31
N LEU A 14 6.36 7.49 9.38
CA LEU A 14 6.84 6.99 8.09
C LEU A 14 8.16 6.22 8.25
N PRO A 15 8.41 5.16 7.45
CA PRO A 15 9.66 4.41 7.48
C PRO A 15 10.92 5.27 7.39
N GLU A 16 10.90 6.32 6.58
CA GLU A 16 12.02 7.26 6.43
C GLU A 16 12.27 8.05 7.73
N GLU A 17 11.20 8.49 8.41
CA GLU A 17 11.28 9.20 9.68
C GLU A 17 11.79 8.27 10.78
N ALA A 18 11.23 7.07 10.89
CA ALA A 18 11.64 6.07 11.87
C ALA A 18 13.09 5.57 11.63
N ALA A 19 13.52 5.45 10.39
CA ALA A 19 14.88 5.10 10.05
C ALA A 19 15.88 6.18 10.49
N SER A 20 15.51 7.44 10.49
CA SER A 20 16.36 8.55 10.94
C SER A 20 16.57 8.58 12.45
N THR A 21 15.63 8.02 13.22
CA THR A 21 15.73 7.87 14.69
C THR A 21 16.33 6.54 15.12
N GLY A 22 16.45 5.58 14.19
CA GLY A 22 16.91 4.23 14.48
C GLY A 22 15.81 3.27 14.95
N ASP A 23 14.55 3.72 15.00
CA ASP A 23 13.40 2.91 15.41
C ASP A 23 12.89 1.96 14.31
N PHE A 24 13.48 2.07 13.12
CA PHE A 24 13.20 1.22 11.97
C PHE A 24 14.50 0.90 11.23
N ALA A 25 14.47 -0.12 10.36
CA ALA A 25 15.62 -0.45 9.53
C ALA A 25 16.08 0.77 8.71
N SER A 26 17.39 0.98 8.63
CA SER A 26 17.95 2.05 7.81
C SER A 26 17.58 1.86 6.34
N ARG A 27 17.49 2.94 5.57
CA ARG A 27 17.14 2.88 4.15
C ARG A 27 18.06 1.96 3.33
N ALA A 28 19.32 1.86 3.73
CA ALA A 28 20.30 0.95 3.14
C ALA A 28 19.97 -0.53 3.41
N GLU A 29 19.25 -0.81 4.49
CA GLU A 29 18.91 -2.16 4.93
C GLU A 29 17.48 -2.58 4.51
N TRP A 30 16.66 -1.69 4.00
CA TRP A 30 15.25 -1.97 3.70
C TRP A 30 15.03 -3.22 2.85
N PHE A 31 15.98 -3.56 1.98
CA PHE A 31 15.88 -4.72 1.07
C PHE A 31 16.64 -5.95 1.58
N GLN A 32 17.21 -5.89 2.77
CA GLN A 32 17.81 -7.07 3.42
C GLN A 32 16.73 -7.99 3.95
N LYS A 33 17.10 -9.29 4.11
CA LYS A 33 16.20 -10.28 4.70
C LYS A 33 15.81 -9.92 6.12
N ALA A 34 14.55 -10.14 6.43
CA ALA A 34 14.01 -10.13 7.76
C ALA A 34 13.09 -11.35 7.93
N GLY A 35 12.88 -11.76 9.20
CA GLY A 35 11.86 -12.74 9.55
C GLY A 35 10.66 -12.05 10.19
N ILE A 36 9.49 -12.63 10.08
CA ILE A 36 8.35 -12.27 10.93
C ILE A 36 8.39 -13.17 12.15
N ALA A 37 8.44 -12.60 13.36
CA ALA A 37 8.44 -13.35 14.60
C ALA A 37 7.24 -14.30 14.68
N GLY A 38 7.48 -15.58 15.01
CA GLY A 38 6.44 -16.60 15.11
C GLY A 38 5.95 -17.19 13.77
N ASN A 39 6.56 -16.81 12.69
CA ASN A 39 6.22 -17.28 11.35
C ASN A 39 7.52 -17.77 10.68
N ASN A 40 7.70 -19.04 10.42
CA ASN A 40 8.93 -19.60 9.81
C ASN A 40 9.27 -19.03 8.42
N ARG A 41 9.06 -17.73 8.23
CA ARG A 41 9.24 -16.99 6.99
C ARG A 41 10.44 -16.07 7.12
N GLU A 42 11.55 -16.52 6.56
CA GLU A 42 12.82 -15.78 6.60
C GLU A 42 13.05 -14.91 5.35
N ASP A 43 12.17 -15.00 4.36
CA ASP A 43 12.36 -14.40 3.03
C ASP A 43 11.53 -13.11 2.81
N ILE A 44 11.37 -12.30 3.84
CA ILE A 44 10.70 -10.99 3.77
C ILE A 44 11.75 -9.90 3.89
N ILE A 45 11.57 -8.80 3.16
CA ILE A 45 12.44 -7.63 3.30
C ILE A 45 12.11 -6.81 4.56
N LYS A 46 13.12 -6.19 5.16
CA LYS A 46 12.97 -5.36 6.37
C LYS A 46 11.91 -4.26 6.20
N LEU A 47 11.78 -3.68 4.98
CA LEU A 47 10.76 -2.67 4.69
C LEU A 47 9.32 -3.17 4.89
N CYS A 48 9.07 -4.47 4.85
CA CYS A 48 7.73 -5.07 5.01
C CYS A 48 7.44 -5.58 6.43
N VAL A 49 8.34 -5.38 7.38
CA VAL A 49 8.20 -5.82 8.77
C VAL A 49 7.89 -4.62 9.67
N ASN A 50 7.20 -4.84 10.78
CA ASN A 50 6.82 -3.81 11.76
C ASN A 50 6.06 -2.64 11.14
N ARG A 51 5.05 -2.99 10.34
CA ARG A 51 4.19 -2.03 9.65
C ARG A 51 2.80 -1.97 10.27
N GLU A 52 2.09 -0.89 10.02
CA GLU A 52 0.71 -0.70 10.45
C GLU A 52 -0.22 -1.82 9.95
N PRO A 53 -1.36 -2.08 10.65
CA PRO A 53 -2.27 -3.17 10.27
C PRO A 53 -2.81 -3.09 8.83
N ARG A 54 -3.07 -1.88 8.31
CA ARG A 54 -3.56 -1.70 6.92
C ARG A 54 -2.54 -2.13 5.88
N PHE A 55 -1.23 -2.03 6.17
CA PHE A 55 -0.20 -2.51 5.27
C PHE A 55 -0.41 -4.00 4.98
N TYR A 56 -0.53 -4.82 6.02
CA TYR A 56 -0.72 -6.26 5.86
C TYR A 56 -2.11 -6.63 5.31
N ALA A 57 -3.13 -5.81 5.60
CA ALA A 57 -4.48 -6.04 5.11
C ALA A 57 -4.66 -5.66 3.63
N TRP A 58 -3.88 -4.70 3.11
CA TRP A 58 -4.11 -4.11 1.80
C TRP A 58 -3.00 -4.33 0.79
N MET A 59 -1.80 -4.65 1.26
CA MET A 59 -0.63 -4.88 0.42
C MET A 59 -0.20 -6.34 0.45
N ALA A 60 0.04 -6.87 -0.74
CA ALA A 60 0.62 -8.19 -0.92
C ALA A 60 2.06 -8.05 -1.45
N PHE A 61 2.98 -8.78 -0.85
CA PHE A 61 4.41 -8.71 -1.13
C PHE A 61 5.04 -10.11 -1.07
N ASP A 62 6.23 -10.24 -1.63
CA ASP A 62 6.96 -11.51 -1.65
C ASP A 62 7.23 -12.04 -0.22
N GLY A 63 6.90 -13.29 0.03
CA GLY A 63 6.95 -13.91 1.37
C GLY A 63 5.75 -13.59 2.27
N GLY A 64 4.86 -12.67 1.88
CA GLY A 64 3.64 -12.32 2.61
C GLY A 64 2.46 -13.22 2.27
N ASP A 65 1.40 -13.12 3.10
CA ASP A 65 0.13 -13.80 2.85
C ASP A 65 -0.72 -13.04 1.84
N TYR A 66 -1.41 -13.76 0.97
CA TYR A 66 -2.42 -13.21 0.08
C TYR A 66 -3.78 -13.82 0.39
N GLY A 67 -4.69 -12.98 0.88
CA GLY A 67 -6.00 -13.44 1.32
C GLY A 67 -5.92 -14.43 2.50
N SER A 68 -7.03 -14.77 3.10
CA SER A 68 -7.03 -15.73 4.22
C SER A 68 -7.08 -17.18 3.76
N LYS A 69 -7.66 -17.47 2.60
CA LYS A 69 -7.85 -18.84 2.13
C LYS A 69 -8.10 -18.90 0.62
N LEU A 70 -7.05 -19.08 -0.17
CA LEU A 70 -7.25 -19.59 -1.51
C LEU A 70 -7.51 -21.10 -1.40
N LEU A 71 -8.75 -21.51 -1.45
CA LEU A 71 -9.10 -22.92 -1.53
C LEU A 71 -8.81 -23.45 -2.93
N LYS A 72 -7.98 -24.47 -3.02
CA LYS A 72 -7.99 -25.35 -4.19
C LYS A 72 -9.21 -26.26 -4.07
N ALA A 73 -10.20 -26.09 -4.93
CA ALA A 73 -11.43 -26.87 -4.95
C ALA A 73 -11.23 -28.40 -5.04
N SER A 74 -10.09 -28.85 -5.51
CA SER A 74 -9.80 -30.25 -5.76
C SER A 74 -9.10 -31.00 -4.63
N SER A 75 -8.71 -30.33 -3.54
CA SER A 75 -7.87 -30.96 -2.50
C SER A 75 -8.55 -31.17 -1.16
N GLY A 76 -9.77 -30.67 -0.97
CA GLY A 76 -10.45 -30.75 0.35
C GLY A 76 -9.73 -29.94 1.44
N ASP A 77 -8.67 -29.21 1.11
CA ASP A 77 -7.93 -28.40 2.04
C ASP A 77 -8.73 -27.18 2.45
N ALA A 78 -9.11 -27.11 3.72
CA ALA A 78 -9.69 -25.96 4.35
C ALA A 78 -8.65 -24.84 4.50
N GLY A 79 -8.11 -24.41 3.35
CA GLY A 79 -7.37 -23.18 3.17
C GLY A 79 -6.15 -22.96 4.07
N SER A 80 -4.99 -23.30 3.58
CA SER A 80 -3.75 -22.66 4.03
C SER A 80 -3.63 -21.27 3.40
N PRO A 81 -3.10 -20.26 4.11
CA PRO A 81 -2.78 -18.97 3.53
C PRO A 81 -1.90 -19.14 2.30
N CYS A 82 -2.21 -18.42 1.22
CA CYS A 82 -1.33 -18.41 0.05
C CYS A 82 -0.13 -17.54 0.36
N VAL A 83 1.03 -18.15 0.58
CA VAL A 83 2.30 -17.40 0.68
C VAL A 83 2.77 -17.04 -0.71
N LEU A 84 2.95 -15.75 -0.96
CA LEU A 84 3.41 -15.26 -2.25
C LEU A 84 4.88 -15.58 -2.46
N ASN A 85 5.20 -16.12 -3.63
CA ASN A 85 6.57 -16.24 -4.12
C ASN A 85 6.65 -15.55 -5.48
N MET A 86 7.04 -14.28 -5.46
CA MET A 86 7.13 -13.46 -6.67
C MET A 86 8.49 -13.55 -7.37
N LYS A 87 9.44 -14.30 -6.78
CA LYS A 87 10.80 -14.49 -7.31
C LYS A 87 10.86 -15.56 -8.40
N THR A 88 9.90 -16.47 -8.42
CA THR A 88 9.94 -17.64 -9.33
C THR A 88 8.71 -17.70 -10.23
N ALA A 89 8.92 -18.11 -11.47
CA ALA A 89 7.84 -18.31 -12.45
C ALA A 89 6.88 -19.45 -12.05
N ALA A 90 7.39 -20.48 -11.37
CA ALA A 90 6.57 -21.56 -10.84
C ALA A 90 5.64 -21.09 -9.70
N GLY A 91 6.00 -19.99 -9.00
CA GLY A 91 5.17 -19.30 -8.02
C GLY A 91 4.28 -18.22 -8.65
N HIS A 92 4.44 -16.99 -8.17
CA HIS A 92 3.67 -15.82 -8.59
C HIS A 92 4.53 -14.79 -9.36
N GLY A 93 5.74 -15.20 -9.75
CA GLY A 93 6.73 -14.34 -10.41
C GLY A 93 6.46 -14.14 -11.89
N TYR A 94 7.35 -13.38 -12.49
CA TYR A 94 7.32 -13.02 -13.90
C TYR A 94 7.55 -14.23 -14.81
N ASP A 95 6.64 -14.41 -15.76
CA ASP A 95 6.76 -15.42 -16.81
C ASP A 95 6.06 -14.94 -18.09
N LEU A 96 6.83 -14.65 -19.12
CA LEU A 96 6.32 -14.23 -20.43
C LEU A 96 5.53 -15.31 -21.18
N THR A 97 5.67 -16.58 -20.79
CA THR A 97 4.91 -17.68 -21.41
C THR A 97 3.47 -17.73 -20.90
N ARG A 98 3.19 -17.10 -19.76
CA ARG A 98 1.83 -16.84 -19.28
C ARG A 98 1.24 -15.64 -20.02
N SER A 99 -0.09 -15.52 -20.01
CA SER A 99 -0.72 -14.31 -20.53
C SER A 99 -0.02 -13.06 -19.97
N PRO A 100 0.34 -12.06 -20.79
CA PRO A 100 1.05 -10.85 -20.33
C PRO A 100 0.38 -10.10 -19.19
N ARG A 101 -0.87 -10.42 -18.90
CA ARG A 101 -1.67 -9.80 -17.83
C ARG A 101 -1.60 -10.53 -16.48
N ASN A 102 -0.93 -11.67 -16.40
CA ASN A 102 -0.92 -12.55 -15.23
C ASN A 102 0.40 -12.53 -14.46
N TYR A 103 1.20 -11.47 -14.57
CA TYR A 103 2.42 -11.32 -13.81
C TYR A 103 2.50 -9.93 -13.16
N ASN A 104 3.20 -9.87 -12.04
CA ASN A 104 3.44 -8.63 -11.31
C ASN A 104 4.72 -7.96 -11.84
N VAL A 105 4.68 -6.65 -12.04
CA VAL A 105 5.81 -5.86 -12.56
C VAL A 105 6.50 -5.02 -11.47
N THR A 106 5.91 -4.90 -10.27
CA THR A 106 6.38 -4.01 -9.21
C THR A 106 7.00 -4.72 -8.02
N GLY A 107 6.73 -6.03 -7.88
CA GLY A 107 7.04 -6.81 -6.67
C GLY A 107 6.02 -6.63 -5.54
N PHE A 108 4.94 -5.87 -5.78
CA PHE A 108 3.84 -5.66 -4.84
C PHE A 108 2.50 -5.72 -5.55
N MET A 109 1.45 -6.15 -4.86
CA MET A 109 0.08 -6.14 -5.35
C MET A 109 -0.85 -5.54 -4.30
N THR A 110 -2.02 -5.05 -4.73
CA THR A 110 -3.06 -4.66 -3.79
C THR A 110 -3.95 -5.85 -3.46
N GLN A 111 -4.37 -5.97 -2.20
CA GLN A 111 -5.40 -6.90 -1.75
C GLN A 111 -6.54 -6.21 -0.98
N LYS A 112 -6.60 -4.88 -1.01
CA LYS A 112 -7.57 -4.08 -0.27
C LYS A 112 -9.03 -4.51 -0.49
N TYR A 113 -9.36 -4.97 -1.68
CA TYR A 113 -10.70 -5.44 -2.01
C TYR A 113 -10.85 -6.97 -2.02
N VAL A 114 -9.83 -7.68 -1.60
CA VAL A 114 -9.93 -9.13 -1.42
C VAL A 114 -10.67 -9.38 -0.10
N ASN A 115 -11.79 -10.09 -0.16
CA ASN A 115 -12.48 -10.50 1.05
C ASN A 115 -11.66 -11.61 1.75
N PRO A 116 -11.17 -11.40 2.98
CA PRO A 116 -10.35 -12.39 3.67
C PRO A 116 -11.12 -13.68 4.03
N THR A 117 -12.44 -13.63 3.99
CA THR A 117 -13.31 -14.80 4.25
C THR A 117 -13.88 -15.40 2.97
N ALA A 118 -13.67 -14.77 1.81
CA ALA A 118 -14.16 -15.30 0.54
C ALA A 118 -13.42 -16.59 0.19
N GLN A 119 -14.20 -17.61 -0.11
CA GLN A 119 -13.69 -18.85 -0.64
C GLN A 119 -13.76 -18.78 -2.17
N PHE A 120 -12.60 -18.77 -2.82
CA PHE A 120 -12.54 -18.91 -4.28
C PHE A 120 -12.51 -20.39 -4.61
N VAL A 121 -13.65 -20.93 -5.01
CA VAL A 121 -13.74 -22.30 -5.49
C VAL A 121 -13.51 -22.30 -7.01
N PHE A 122 -12.48 -23.00 -7.47
CA PHE A 122 -12.26 -23.26 -8.88
C PHE A 122 -12.92 -24.61 -9.22
N ASP A 123 -14.11 -24.56 -9.79
CA ASP A 123 -14.84 -25.75 -10.21
C ASP A 123 -15.07 -25.69 -11.73
N GLY A 124 -14.64 -26.76 -12.44
CA GLY A 124 -14.90 -26.92 -13.86
C GLY A 124 -14.37 -25.81 -14.77
N GLY A 125 -13.33 -25.07 -14.37
CA GLY A 125 -12.73 -23.97 -15.14
C GLY A 125 -13.36 -22.59 -14.89
N ALA A 126 -14.27 -22.45 -13.95
CA ALA A 126 -14.88 -21.17 -13.57
C ALA A 126 -14.54 -20.80 -12.11
N PHE A 127 -14.23 -19.53 -11.87
CA PHE A 127 -14.18 -19.00 -10.50
C PHE A 127 -15.60 -18.77 -10.01
N GLN A 128 -15.98 -19.46 -8.96
CA GLN A 128 -17.19 -19.14 -8.22
C GLN A 128 -16.81 -18.22 -7.04
N ALA A 129 -17.15 -16.95 -7.14
CA ALA A 129 -17.03 -16.02 -6.02
C ALA A 129 -18.23 -16.23 -5.11
N GLY A 130 -18.02 -16.79 -3.92
CA GLY A 130 -19.09 -17.02 -2.95
C GLY A 130 -19.66 -15.78 -2.27
N ASP A 131 -19.14 -14.57 -2.56
CA ASP A 131 -19.52 -13.36 -1.83
C ASP A 131 -19.64 -12.14 -2.72
N THR A 132 -20.80 -11.51 -2.68
CA THR A 132 -21.00 -10.16 -3.22
C THR A 132 -20.40 -9.14 -2.26
N LYS A 133 -19.36 -8.45 -2.69
CA LYS A 133 -18.72 -7.41 -1.92
C LYS A 133 -19.40 -6.06 -2.19
N PRO A 134 -19.91 -5.36 -1.16
CA PRO A 134 -20.44 -4.02 -1.37
C PRO A 134 -19.29 -3.07 -1.77
N ILE A 135 -19.53 -2.24 -2.77
CA ILE A 135 -18.62 -1.18 -3.20
C ILE A 135 -19.05 0.10 -2.49
N PRO A 136 -18.29 0.64 -1.55
CA PRO A 136 -18.64 1.89 -0.89
C PRO A 136 -18.50 3.05 -1.89
N LEU A 137 -19.53 3.88 -2.00
CA LEU A 137 -19.48 5.12 -2.81
C LEU A 137 -18.90 6.28 -2.00
N ILE A 138 -19.26 6.39 -0.74
CA ILE A 138 -18.77 7.39 0.22
C ILE A 138 -18.50 6.67 1.54
N ARG A 139 -17.40 6.98 2.19
CA ARG A 139 -17.03 6.43 3.49
C ARG A 139 -16.88 7.54 4.53
N LEU A 140 -17.23 7.25 5.78
CA LEU A 140 -17.11 8.22 6.87
C LEU A 140 -15.67 8.75 7.02
N ALA A 141 -14.65 7.94 6.75
CA ALA A 141 -13.26 8.37 6.74
C ALA A 141 -12.99 9.55 5.79
N GLU A 142 -13.73 9.63 4.66
CA GLU A 142 -13.61 10.75 3.73
C GLU A 142 -14.11 12.05 4.35
N LEU A 143 -15.20 12.02 5.09
CA LEU A 143 -15.76 13.21 5.77
C LEU A 143 -14.80 13.70 6.85
N TYR A 144 -14.24 12.79 7.66
CA TYR A 144 -13.25 13.15 8.67
C TYR A 144 -12.00 13.78 8.06
N LEU A 145 -11.44 13.17 7.00
CA LEU A 145 -10.21 13.67 6.37
C LEU A 145 -10.46 14.95 5.55
N ASN A 146 -11.65 15.13 4.96
CA ASN A 146 -12.02 16.38 4.32
C ASN A 146 -12.10 17.50 5.36
N LEU A 147 -12.75 17.25 6.50
CA LEU A 147 -12.86 18.21 7.59
C LEU A 147 -11.49 18.55 8.19
N ALA A 148 -10.66 17.52 8.46
CA ALA A 148 -9.31 17.70 8.96
C ALA A 148 -8.47 18.58 8.02
N GLU A 149 -8.53 18.35 6.72
CA GLU A 149 -7.80 19.12 5.72
C GLU A 149 -8.28 20.58 5.68
N CYS A 150 -9.59 20.81 5.68
CA CYS A 150 -10.15 22.17 5.72
C CYS A 150 -9.70 22.92 6.98
N GLN A 151 -9.79 22.28 8.16
CA GLN A 151 -9.39 22.87 9.43
C GLN A 151 -7.89 23.17 9.51
N ALA A 152 -7.06 22.24 8.99
CA ALA A 152 -5.61 22.44 8.94
C ALA A 152 -5.23 23.61 8.03
N ASN A 153 -5.92 23.78 6.89
CA ASN A 153 -5.67 24.92 5.99
C ASN A 153 -6.13 26.26 6.58
N VAL A 154 -7.20 26.30 7.38
CA VAL A 154 -7.59 27.51 8.12
C VAL A 154 -6.54 27.86 9.18
N GLY A 155 -5.97 26.88 9.83
CA GLY A 155 -4.91 27.08 10.82
C GLY A 155 -5.37 27.61 12.17
N GLY A 156 -4.43 28.12 12.97
CA GLY A 156 -4.68 28.69 14.29
C GLY A 156 -5.33 27.68 15.24
N ALA A 157 -6.39 28.09 15.94
CA ALA A 157 -7.11 27.21 16.89
C ALA A 157 -7.73 25.96 16.24
N ASN A 158 -7.90 25.95 14.92
CA ASN A 158 -8.47 24.79 14.21
C ASN A 158 -7.50 23.61 14.06
N LEU A 159 -6.19 23.82 14.27
CA LEU A 159 -5.20 22.73 14.15
C LEU A 159 -5.45 21.59 15.12
N ALA A 160 -5.90 21.89 16.33
CA ALA A 160 -6.25 20.86 17.31
C ALA A 160 -7.45 20.01 16.85
N ASN A 161 -8.46 20.64 16.24
CA ASN A 161 -9.62 19.94 15.69
C ASN A 161 -9.24 19.13 14.46
N ALA A 162 -8.34 19.65 13.62
CA ALA A 162 -7.81 18.92 12.46
C ALA A 162 -7.07 17.65 12.90
N LEU A 163 -6.22 17.73 13.92
CA LEU A 163 -5.53 16.58 14.49
C LEU A 163 -6.51 15.57 15.10
N ALA A 164 -7.56 16.03 15.78
CA ALA A 164 -8.58 15.15 16.34
C ALA A 164 -9.32 14.37 15.26
N ASN A 165 -9.72 15.01 14.15
CA ASN A 165 -10.37 14.35 13.03
C ASN A 165 -9.43 13.36 12.29
N LEU A 166 -8.15 13.69 12.14
CA LEU A 166 -7.13 12.79 11.64
C LEU A 166 -7.01 11.55 12.53
N LYS A 167 -6.99 11.78 13.85
CA LYS A 167 -6.86 10.73 14.86
C LYS A 167 -8.01 9.72 14.81
N GLU A 168 -9.25 10.13 14.58
CA GLU A 168 -10.40 9.22 14.42
C GLU A 168 -10.17 8.15 13.34
N VAL A 169 -9.60 8.55 12.20
CA VAL A 169 -9.29 7.63 11.11
C VAL A 169 -8.12 6.71 11.48
N ARG A 170 -7.09 7.27 12.09
CA ARG A 170 -5.88 6.51 12.49
C ARG A 170 -6.16 5.53 13.61
N ASP A 171 -6.93 5.93 14.62
CA ASP A 171 -7.33 5.04 15.74
C ASP A 171 -8.10 3.82 15.24
N ARG A 172 -9.07 4.03 14.32
CA ARG A 172 -9.78 2.92 13.68
C ARG A 172 -8.82 1.98 12.94
N ALA A 173 -7.76 2.52 12.34
CA ALA A 173 -6.77 1.78 11.61
C ALA A 173 -5.70 1.11 12.50
N GLY A 174 -5.71 1.38 13.80
CA GLY A 174 -4.68 0.91 14.74
C GLY A 174 -3.33 1.61 14.56
N VAL A 175 -3.34 2.87 14.10
CA VAL A 175 -2.13 3.66 13.83
C VAL A 175 -1.96 4.71 14.94
N PRO A 176 -0.89 4.65 15.74
CA PRO A 176 -0.62 5.66 16.74
C PRO A 176 -0.57 7.07 16.17
N THR A 177 -1.10 8.04 16.90
CA THR A 177 -1.11 9.45 16.49
C THR A 177 -0.53 10.30 17.62
N THR A 178 0.31 11.26 17.27
CA THR A 178 0.83 12.23 18.23
C THR A 178 -0.30 12.96 18.97
N THR A 179 -0.09 13.25 20.25
CA THR A 179 -1.01 14.07 21.05
C THR A 179 -0.66 15.56 21.00
N THR A 180 0.55 15.88 20.58
CA THR A 180 1.01 17.25 20.40
C THR A 180 0.60 17.76 19.03
N VAL A 181 -0.05 18.91 18.96
CA VAL A 181 -0.46 19.54 17.71
C VAL A 181 0.80 19.93 16.91
N PRO A 182 1.01 19.36 15.72
CA PRO A 182 2.17 19.71 14.89
C PRO A 182 2.04 21.12 14.31
N GLU A 183 3.14 21.63 13.77
CA GLU A 183 3.10 22.81 12.91
C GLU A 183 2.12 22.59 11.73
N GLN A 184 1.48 23.68 11.29
CA GLN A 184 0.41 23.62 10.29
C GLN A 184 0.82 22.88 9.02
N SER A 185 1.99 23.18 8.47
CA SER A 185 2.51 22.52 7.27
C SER A 185 2.69 21.02 7.48
N LYS A 186 3.25 20.60 8.62
CA LYS A 186 3.44 19.19 8.95
C LYS A 186 2.12 18.46 9.14
N LEU A 187 1.13 19.09 9.77
CA LEU A 187 -0.20 18.51 9.95
C LEU A 187 -0.90 18.31 8.59
N ILE A 188 -0.77 19.27 7.66
CA ILE A 188 -1.29 19.15 6.30
C ILE A 188 -0.61 17.96 5.57
N GLU A 189 0.71 17.81 5.67
CA GLU A 189 1.42 16.67 5.10
C GLU A 189 0.93 15.33 5.68
N MET A 190 0.74 15.26 7.00
CA MET A 190 0.20 14.07 7.66
C MET A 190 -1.19 13.72 7.15
N ILE A 191 -2.07 14.72 7.00
CA ILE A 191 -3.43 14.52 6.46
C ILE A 191 -3.38 14.06 5.00
N HIS A 192 -2.51 14.66 4.18
CA HIS A 192 -2.33 14.26 2.78
C HIS A 192 -1.81 12.82 2.66
N ASN A 193 -0.87 12.42 3.53
CA ASN A 193 -0.39 11.05 3.55
C ASN A 193 -1.48 10.08 4.04
N GLU A 194 -2.24 10.45 5.09
CA GLU A 194 -3.35 9.63 5.58
C GLU A 194 -4.41 9.42 4.49
N ARG A 195 -4.77 10.48 3.75
CA ARG A 195 -5.67 10.37 2.59
C ARG A 195 -5.12 9.42 1.55
N PHE A 196 -3.82 9.49 1.25
CA PHE A 196 -3.19 8.62 0.27
C PHE A 196 -3.29 7.14 0.66
N ILE A 197 -3.05 6.81 1.93
CA ILE A 197 -3.10 5.43 2.42
C ILE A 197 -4.55 4.98 2.62
N GLU A 198 -5.37 5.76 3.31
CA GLU A 198 -6.76 5.40 3.62
C GLU A 198 -7.59 5.16 2.36
N PHE A 199 -7.37 5.97 1.32
CA PHE A 199 -8.08 5.85 0.03
C PHE A 199 -7.26 5.13 -1.04
N TRP A 200 -6.25 4.35 -0.62
CA TRP A 200 -5.48 3.52 -1.54
C TRP A 200 -6.42 2.66 -2.40
N ASN A 201 -6.21 2.72 -3.72
CA ASN A 201 -7.03 1.99 -4.71
C ASN A 201 -8.52 2.37 -4.76
N GLU A 202 -8.90 3.58 -4.28
CA GLU A 202 -10.27 4.11 -4.33
C GLU A 202 -10.43 5.28 -5.33
N GLY A 203 -9.38 5.63 -6.08
CA GLY A 203 -9.43 6.67 -7.10
C GLY A 203 -9.19 8.10 -6.59
N HIS A 204 -9.17 8.35 -5.29
CA HIS A 204 -9.04 9.68 -4.70
C HIS A 204 -7.73 10.39 -5.04
N ARG A 205 -6.61 9.65 -5.11
CA ARG A 205 -5.26 10.21 -5.29
C ARG A 205 -5.13 11.13 -6.49
N TYR A 206 -5.73 10.77 -7.63
CA TYR A 206 -5.68 11.58 -8.83
C TYR A 206 -6.32 12.96 -8.63
N HIS A 207 -7.47 13.00 -7.98
CA HIS A 207 -8.20 14.24 -7.69
C HIS A 207 -7.49 15.08 -6.63
N ASP A 208 -7.00 14.44 -5.57
CA ASP A 208 -6.28 15.10 -4.49
C ASP A 208 -5.02 15.82 -5.00
N VAL A 209 -4.17 15.12 -5.76
CA VAL A 209 -2.94 15.70 -6.33
C VAL A 209 -3.23 16.86 -7.27
N ARG A 210 -4.32 16.80 -8.04
CA ARG A 210 -4.73 17.90 -8.92
C ARG A 210 -5.20 19.13 -8.14
N ARG A 211 -6.07 18.95 -7.16
CA ARG A 211 -6.57 20.08 -6.35
C ARG A 211 -5.51 20.70 -5.44
N TRP A 212 -4.47 19.95 -5.07
CA TRP A 212 -3.31 20.46 -4.34
C TRP A 212 -2.29 21.16 -5.26
N ALA A 213 -2.45 21.11 -6.57
CA ALA A 213 -1.52 21.59 -7.58
C ALA A 213 -0.12 20.93 -7.48
N GLU A 214 -0.06 19.66 -7.08
CA GLU A 214 1.17 18.88 -6.88
C GLU A 214 1.43 17.83 -7.97
N GLY A 215 0.84 18.02 -9.16
CA GLY A 215 0.91 17.03 -10.25
C GLY A 215 2.34 16.68 -10.67
N GLN A 216 3.22 17.67 -10.81
CA GLN A 216 4.63 17.44 -11.15
C GLN A 216 5.35 16.62 -10.08
N LYS A 217 5.10 16.91 -8.80
CA LYS A 217 5.72 16.22 -7.67
C LYS A 217 5.38 14.74 -7.64
N TYR A 218 4.12 14.39 -7.86
CA TYR A 218 3.64 13.02 -7.67
C TYR A 218 3.54 12.22 -8.97
N PHE A 219 3.10 12.81 -10.06
CA PHE A 219 2.97 12.11 -11.34
C PHE A 219 4.23 12.20 -12.19
N GLY A 220 5.02 13.26 -12.03
CA GLY A 220 6.32 13.41 -12.68
C GLY A 220 7.45 12.62 -12.03
N ALA A 221 7.22 11.97 -10.89
CA ALA A 221 8.21 11.15 -10.21
C ALA A 221 8.46 9.82 -10.95
N LYS A 222 9.67 9.28 -10.82
CA LYS A 222 10.01 7.95 -11.35
C LYS A 222 9.13 6.89 -10.70
N ARG A 223 8.67 5.95 -11.52
CA ARG A 223 7.93 4.78 -11.04
C ARG A 223 8.91 3.68 -10.70
N GLU A 224 9.00 3.36 -9.43
CA GLU A 224 9.94 2.37 -8.90
C GLU A 224 9.22 1.18 -8.27
N GLY A 225 9.85 0.03 -8.37
CA GLY A 225 9.45 -1.22 -7.77
C GLY A 225 10.65 -2.05 -7.36
N LEU A 226 10.43 -3.31 -7.11
CA LEU A 226 11.47 -4.31 -7.02
C LEU A 226 11.84 -4.81 -8.44
N ASN A 227 12.92 -5.54 -8.57
CA ASN A 227 13.34 -6.14 -9.84
C ASN A 227 12.45 -7.37 -10.17
N ALA A 228 11.16 -7.14 -10.32
CA ALA A 228 10.14 -8.18 -10.45
C ALA A 228 9.95 -8.69 -11.88
N MET A 229 10.52 -8.03 -12.90
CA MET A 229 10.40 -8.43 -14.30
C MET A 229 11.54 -9.37 -14.75
N VAL A 230 12.06 -10.16 -13.83
CA VAL A 230 13.12 -11.13 -14.08
C VAL A 230 12.64 -12.51 -13.64
N LYS A 231 12.85 -13.51 -14.52
CA LYS A 231 12.41 -14.88 -14.26
C LYS A 231 13.41 -15.62 -13.37
N ASP A 232 12.88 -16.29 -12.34
CA ASP A 232 13.63 -17.25 -11.50
C ASP A 232 14.93 -16.67 -10.91
N VAL A 233 14.80 -15.62 -10.10
CA VAL A 233 15.94 -14.94 -9.49
C VAL A 233 16.04 -15.19 -7.99
N PRO A 234 17.24 -15.20 -7.41
CA PRO A 234 17.43 -15.28 -5.97
C PRO A 234 16.96 -14.01 -5.27
N PHE A 235 16.78 -14.10 -3.95
CA PHE A 235 16.28 -13.02 -3.08
C PHE A 235 17.01 -11.69 -3.32
N GLU A 236 18.33 -11.72 -3.34
CA GLU A 236 19.17 -10.52 -3.45
C GLU A 236 19.07 -9.81 -4.80
N LYS A 237 18.72 -10.56 -5.86
CA LYS A 237 18.51 -9.99 -7.19
C LYS A 237 17.08 -9.49 -7.41
N PHE A 238 16.11 -10.10 -6.73
CA PHE A 238 14.72 -9.66 -6.79
C PHE A 238 14.51 -8.37 -5.97
N ASN A 239 15.02 -8.34 -4.76
CA ASN A 239 14.81 -7.24 -3.81
C ASN A 239 15.78 -6.08 -4.04
N VAL A 240 15.76 -5.53 -5.23
CA VAL A 240 16.54 -4.36 -5.64
C VAL A 240 15.60 -3.28 -6.17
N ARG A 241 15.78 -2.05 -5.69
CA ARG A 241 15.04 -0.89 -6.21
C ARG A 241 15.32 -0.72 -7.70
N THR A 242 14.28 -0.77 -8.50
CA THR A 242 14.37 -0.74 -9.95
C THR A 242 13.38 0.25 -10.52
N THR A 243 13.81 1.07 -11.47
CA THR A 243 12.90 1.91 -12.25
C THR A 243 12.10 1.02 -13.20
N ILE A 244 10.78 1.03 -13.06
CA ILE A 244 9.88 0.16 -13.83
C ILE A 244 9.43 0.85 -15.11
N ASP A 245 9.21 2.16 -15.05
CA ASP A 245 8.67 2.94 -16.15
C ASP A 245 9.22 4.36 -16.13
N GLN A 246 9.18 5.01 -17.30
CA GLN A 246 9.57 6.40 -17.41
C GLN A 246 8.59 7.32 -16.66
N PRO A 247 9.07 8.44 -16.11
CA PRO A 247 8.20 9.41 -15.48
C PRO A 247 7.14 9.91 -16.46
N PHE A 248 5.93 10.05 -15.98
CA PHE A 248 4.89 10.74 -16.73
C PHE A 248 5.28 12.21 -16.92
N ARG A 249 5.19 12.70 -18.15
CA ARG A 249 5.47 14.12 -18.42
C ARG A 249 4.26 14.94 -17.98
N TRP A 250 4.33 15.47 -16.76
CA TRP A 250 3.30 16.35 -16.27
C TRP A 250 3.37 17.70 -17.03
N ASN A 251 2.18 18.24 -17.31
CA ASN A 251 2.03 19.60 -17.86
C ASN A 251 0.91 20.28 -17.06
N ASP A 252 1.11 21.52 -16.65
CA ASP A 252 0.15 22.25 -15.82
C ASP A 252 -1.22 22.45 -16.49
N ARG A 253 -1.29 22.38 -17.82
CA ARG A 253 -2.59 22.32 -18.52
C ARG A 253 -3.45 21.13 -18.10
N LEU A 254 -2.85 20.06 -17.58
CA LEU A 254 -3.57 18.88 -17.10
C LEU A 254 -4.41 19.18 -15.84
N TYR A 255 -4.11 20.25 -15.11
CA TYR A 255 -4.98 20.69 -14.02
C TYR A 255 -6.37 21.11 -14.51
N LEU A 256 -6.45 21.64 -15.74
CA LEU A 256 -7.68 22.10 -16.38
C LEU A 256 -8.29 21.05 -17.29
N ALA A 257 -7.65 19.90 -17.47
CA ALA A 257 -8.20 18.83 -18.30
C ALA A 257 -9.53 18.32 -17.71
N PRO A 258 -10.56 18.12 -18.53
CA PRO A 258 -11.80 17.57 -18.06
C PRO A 258 -11.56 16.16 -17.50
N ILE A 259 -12.29 15.81 -16.44
CA ILE A 259 -12.36 14.44 -15.93
C ILE A 259 -13.27 13.70 -16.92
N GLN A 260 -12.68 12.76 -17.65
CA GLN A 260 -13.43 11.88 -18.55
C GLN A 260 -13.96 10.68 -17.81
#